data_b3113ac0b06d7d3e4a8abcc65c8d3bd7
#
_entry.id   b3113ac0b06d7d3e4a8abcc65c8d3bd7
#
_cell.length_a   1.000
_cell.length_b   1.000
_cell.length_c   1.000
_cell.angle_alpha   90.00
_cell.angle_beta   90.00
_cell.angle_gamma   90.00
#
_symmetry.space_group_name_H-M   'P 1'
#
loop_
_entity.id
_entity.type
_entity.pdbx_description
1 polymer ?
#
loop_
_entity_poly.entity_id
_entity_poly.type
_entity_poly.pdbx_seq_one_letter_code
_entity_poly.pdbx_strand_id
1 'polypeptide(L)'
;MANHSSCIRRIRQTKARTLHNKYYAKTARNAVRKLRAMDNKEEAEKLLPIVQKKLDKLAKTNIIHKNKAANIVSSLMLHVRSLA
;
A
#
# COMPACT_ATOMS: atom_id res chain seq x y z
N MET A 1 4.19 37.82 -15.12
CA MET A 1 5.23 36.83 -14.92
C MET A 1 4.75 35.47 -15.33
N ALA A 2 5.42 34.89 -16.30
CA ALA A 2 5.04 33.57 -16.87
C ALA A 2 5.11 32.42 -15.88
N ASN A 3 5.88 32.60 -14.79
CA ASN A 3 6.13 31.51 -13.84
C ASN A 3 4.96 31.20 -12.91
N HIS A 4 4.03 32.15 -12.73
CA HIS A 4 2.92 31.94 -11.79
C HIS A 4 1.96 30.83 -12.20
N SER A 5 1.59 30.74 -13.47
CA SER A 5 0.70 29.70 -13.94
C SER A 5 1.35 28.30 -13.84
N SER A 6 2.65 28.20 -14.14
CA SER A 6 3.40 26.96 -14.00
C SER A 6 3.50 26.52 -12.55
N CYS A 7 3.75 27.46 -11.62
CA CYS A 7 3.81 27.15 -10.20
C CYS A 7 2.47 26.68 -9.66
N ILE A 8 1.37 27.32 -10.05
CA ILE A 8 0.03 26.94 -9.63
C ILE A 8 -0.31 25.54 -10.14
N ARG A 9 0.01 25.25 -11.40
CA ARG A 9 -0.20 23.92 -11.99
C ARG A 9 0.59 22.86 -11.22
N ARG A 10 1.86 23.12 -10.91
CA ARG A 10 2.71 22.21 -10.16
C ARG A 10 2.16 21.94 -8.75
N ILE A 11 1.69 22.98 -8.07
CA ILE A 11 1.09 22.88 -6.75
C ILE A 11 -0.16 21.99 -6.80
N ARG A 12 -1.03 22.20 -7.78
CA ARG A 12 -2.24 21.39 -7.97
C ARG A 12 -1.89 19.94 -8.24
N GLN A 13 -0.90 19.66 -9.10
CA GLN A 13 -0.45 18.31 -9.40
C GLN A 13 0.14 17.63 -8.17
N THR A 14 0.93 18.38 -7.39
CA THR A 14 1.53 17.84 -6.16
C THR A 14 0.46 17.50 -5.13
N LYS A 15 -0.54 18.36 -4.95
CA LYS A 15 -1.65 18.10 -4.04
C LYS A 15 -2.46 16.87 -4.47
N ALA A 16 -2.80 16.79 -5.75
CA ALA A 16 -3.54 15.65 -6.29
C ALA A 16 -2.75 14.35 -6.11
N ARG A 17 -1.45 14.39 -6.39
CA ARG A 17 -0.56 13.24 -6.22
C ARG A 17 -0.45 12.83 -4.76
N THR A 18 -0.31 13.79 -3.85
CA THR A 18 -0.24 13.52 -2.41
C THR A 18 -1.52 12.86 -1.90
N LEU A 19 -2.69 13.37 -2.29
CA LEU A 19 -3.97 12.79 -1.91
C LEU A 19 -4.13 11.37 -2.46
N HIS A 20 -3.76 11.17 -3.70
CA HIS A 20 -3.79 9.87 -4.36
C HIS A 20 -2.89 8.86 -3.63
N ASN A 21 -1.66 9.26 -3.32
CA ASN A 21 -0.71 8.42 -2.60
C ASN A 21 -1.19 8.07 -1.20
N LYS A 22 -1.76 9.03 -0.48
CA LYS A 22 -2.34 8.81 0.85
C LYS A 22 -3.49 7.82 0.79
N TYR A 23 -4.34 7.95 -0.22
CA TYR A 23 -5.48 7.05 -0.41
C TYR A 23 -5.01 5.60 -0.62
N TYR A 24 -4.07 5.39 -1.54
CA TYR A 24 -3.55 4.06 -1.80
C TYR A 24 -2.79 3.47 -0.62
N ALA A 25 -1.98 4.27 0.06
CA ALA A 25 -1.25 3.83 1.25
C ALA A 25 -2.23 3.44 2.36
N LYS A 26 -3.28 4.22 2.58
CA LYS A 26 -4.30 3.94 3.57
C LYS A 26 -5.07 2.65 3.24
N THR A 27 -5.44 2.47 1.98
CA THR A 27 -6.15 1.28 1.52
C THR A 27 -5.32 0.01 1.73
N ALA A 28 -4.03 0.06 1.36
CA ALA A 28 -3.12 -1.05 1.56
C ALA A 28 -2.91 -1.35 3.05
N ARG A 29 -2.75 -0.31 3.87
CA ARG A 29 -2.56 -0.46 5.32
C ARG A 29 -3.78 -1.09 5.97
N ASN A 30 -4.98 -0.69 5.56
CA ASN A 30 -6.22 -1.26 6.06
C ASN A 30 -6.34 -2.75 5.67
N ALA A 31 -5.92 -3.10 4.45
CA ALA A 31 -5.91 -4.49 3.99
C ALA A 31 -4.93 -5.33 4.81
N VAL A 32 -3.75 -4.78 5.16
CA VAL A 32 -2.78 -5.45 6.02
C VAL A 32 -3.36 -5.69 7.41
N ARG A 33 -4.01 -4.69 8.00
CA ARG A 33 -4.66 -4.81 9.30
C ARG A 33 -5.75 -5.87 9.29
N LYS A 34 -6.56 -5.89 8.24
CA LYS A 34 -7.62 -6.88 8.09
C LYS A 34 -7.06 -8.28 8.04
N LEU A 35 -5.98 -8.49 7.29
CA LEU A 35 -5.33 -9.79 7.20
C LEU A 35 -4.76 -10.23 8.55
N ARG A 36 -4.12 -9.31 9.29
CA ARG A 36 -3.56 -9.61 10.60
C ARG A 36 -4.62 -9.94 11.65
N ALA A 37 -5.83 -9.41 11.48
CA ALA A 37 -6.94 -9.69 12.38
C ALA A 37 -7.69 -10.98 12.05
N MET A 38 -7.40 -11.60 10.92
CA MET A 38 -8.06 -12.85 10.51
C MET A 38 -7.55 -14.04 11.31
N ASP A 39 -8.50 -14.86 11.78
CA ASP A 39 -8.19 -16.11 12.48
C ASP A 39 -8.34 -17.32 11.58
N ASN A 40 -9.08 -17.19 10.48
CA ASN A 40 -9.35 -18.28 9.54
C ASN A 40 -8.24 -18.35 8.49
N LYS A 41 -7.49 -19.46 8.49
CA LYS A 41 -6.37 -19.67 7.59
C LYS A 41 -6.79 -19.64 6.11
N GLU A 42 -7.91 -20.25 5.76
CA GLU A 42 -8.39 -20.29 4.38
C GLU A 42 -8.67 -18.90 3.84
N GLU A 43 -9.38 -18.08 4.62
CA GLU A 43 -9.68 -16.69 4.23
C GLU A 43 -8.41 -15.86 4.17
N ALA A 44 -7.50 -16.05 5.11
CA ALA A 44 -6.22 -15.34 5.12
C ALA A 44 -5.38 -15.71 3.90
N GLU A 45 -5.32 -16.97 3.52
CA GLU A 45 -4.60 -17.40 2.32
C GLU A 45 -5.20 -16.83 1.03
N LYS A 46 -6.52 -16.66 0.99
CA LYS A 46 -7.18 -16.01 -0.16
C LYS A 46 -6.91 -14.52 -0.23
N LEU A 47 -6.84 -13.85 0.92
CA LEU A 47 -6.61 -12.41 0.99
C LEU A 47 -5.13 -12.05 0.77
N LEU A 48 -4.21 -12.93 1.16
CA LEU A 48 -2.77 -12.66 1.09
C LEU A 48 -2.30 -12.20 -0.30
N PRO A 49 -2.65 -12.88 -1.42
CA PRO A 49 -2.23 -12.42 -2.74
C PRO A 49 -2.78 -11.02 -3.09
N ILE A 50 -3.99 -10.71 -2.64
CA ILE A 50 -4.60 -9.40 -2.88
C ILE A 50 -3.83 -8.31 -2.16
N VAL A 51 -3.48 -8.54 -0.89
CA VAL A 51 -2.70 -7.59 -0.09
C VAL A 51 -1.30 -7.44 -0.67
N GLN A 52 -0.65 -8.54 -1.05
CA GLN A 52 0.66 -8.54 -1.68
C GLN A 52 0.66 -7.69 -2.95
N LYS A 53 -0.36 -7.84 -3.79
CA LYS A 53 -0.51 -7.07 -5.02
C LYS A 53 -0.61 -5.56 -4.74
N LYS A 54 -1.36 -5.18 -3.71
CA LYS A 54 -1.48 -3.78 -3.30
C LYS A 54 -0.15 -3.22 -2.82
N LEU A 55 0.59 -3.98 -2.01
CA LEU A 55 1.91 -3.56 -1.52
C LEU A 55 2.92 -3.46 -2.65
N ASP A 56 2.92 -4.41 -3.59
CA ASP A 56 3.80 -4.37 -4.75
C ASP A 56 3.52 -3.14 -5.61
N LYS A 57 2.25 -2.78 -5.78
CA LYS A 57 1.87 -1.58 -6.52
C LYS A 57 2.37 -0.31 -5.83
N LEU A 58 2.31 -0.24 -4.51
CA LEU A 58 2.86 0.90 -3.75
C LEU A 58 4.37 0.99 -3.93
N ALA A 59 5.07 -0.13 -3.91
CA ALA A 59 6.51 -0.16 -4.13
C ALA A 59 6.86 0.26 -5.56
N LYS A 60 6.10 -0.22 -6.54
CA LYS A 60 6.31 0.11 -7.95
C LYS A 60 6.12 1.58 -8.25
N THR A 61 5.19 2.24 -7.56
CA THR A 61 4.93 3.67 -7.70
C THR A 61 5.75 4.54 -6.75
N ASN A 62 6.70 3.94 -6.03
CA ASN A 62 7.59 4.63 -5.08
C ASN A 62 6.86 5.30 -3.90
N ILE A 63 5.65 4.86 -3.57
CA ILE A 63 4.94 5.33 -2.38
C ILE A 63 5.59 4.76 -1.12
N ILE A 64 6.03 3.49 -1.19
CA ILE A 64 6.86 2.86 -0.17
C ILE A 64 8.09 2.25 -0.85
N HIS A 65 9.15 2.04 -0.07
CA HIS A 65 10.35 1.38 -0.59
C HIS A 65 10.08 -0.11 -0.80
N LYS A 66 10.68 -0.69 -1.85
CA LYS A 66 10.53 -2.12 -2.17
C LYS A 66 10.92 -3.04 -1.01
N ASN A 67 11.93 -2.65 -0.23
CA ASN A 67 12.36 -3.42 0.93
C ASN A 67 11.29 -3.45 2.02
N LYS A 68 10.61 -2.32 2.23
CA LYS A 68 9.52 -2.24 3.19
C LYS A 68 8.34 -3.12 2.76
N ALA A 69 7.98 -3.08 1.48
CA ALA A 69 6.93 -3.94 0.93
C ALA A 69 7.28 -5.42 1.11
N ALA A 70 8.52 -5.81 0.79
CA ALA A 70 8.98 -7.18 0.94
C ALA A 70 8.95 -7.63 2.41
N ASN A 71 9.35 -6.76 3.34
CA ASN A 71 9.33 -7.05 4.77
C ASN A 71 7.91 -7.25 5.29
N ILE A 72 6.97 -6.41 4.86
CA ILE A 72 5.56 -6.54 5.24
C ILE A 72 4.98 -7.84 4.70
N VAL A 73 5.23 -8.16 3.44
CA VAL A 73 4.75 -9.40 2.82
C VAL A 73 5.31 -10.62 3.55
N SER A 74 6.60 -10.62 3.85
CA SER A 74 7.25 -11.70 4.60
C SER A 74 6.60 -11.90 5.97
N SER A 75 6.37 -10.81 6.70
CA SER A 75 5.70 -10.85 7.99
C SER A 75 4.27 -11.42 7.88
N LEU A 76 3.53 -11.01 6.85
CA LEU A 76 2.18 -11.51 6.61
C LEU A 76 2.16 -13.00 6.27
N MET A 77 3.12 -13.47 5.47
CA MET A 77 3.26 -14.89 5.14
C MET A 77 3.49 -15.73 6.40
N LEU A 78 4.36 -15.26 7.29
CA LEU A 78 4.61 -15.93 8.57
C LEU A 78 3.35 -15.96 9.43
N HIS A 79 2.62 -14.85 9.48
CA HIS A 79 1.36 -14.79 10.20
C HIS A 79 0.34 -15.80 9.69
N VAL A 80 0.16 -15.87 8.37
CA VAL A 80 -0.80 -16.81 7.74
C VAL A 80 -0.39 -18.25 8.03
N ARG A 81 0.90 -18.56 7.95
CA ARG A 81 1.41 -19.91 8.27
C ARG A 81 1.19 -20.29 9.72
N SER A 82 1.19 -19.30 10.63
CA SER A 82 0.97 -19.56 12.06
C SER A 82 -0.49 -19.85 12.40
N LEU A 83 -1.42 -19.54 11.50
CA LEU A 83 -2.83 -19.81 11.71
C LEU A 83 -3.11 -21.31 11.60
N ALA A 84 -3.89 -21.81 12.53
CA ALA A 84 -4.21 -23.24 12.56
C ALA A 84 -5.34 -23.59 11.59
#